data_f44d0b12c9c1e0d9e6bab36555797962
#
_entry.id   f44d0b12c9c1e0d9e6bab36555797962
#
_cell.length_a   1.000
_cell.length_b   1.000
_cell.length_c   1.000
_cell.angle_alpha   90.00
_cell.angle_beta   90.00
_cell.angle_gamma   90.00
#
_symmetry.space_group_name_H-M   'P 1'
#
loop_
_entity.id
_entity.type
_entity.pdbx_description
1 polymer ?
#
loop_
_entity_poly.entity_id
_entity_poly.type
_entity_poly.pdbx_seq_one_letter_code
_entity_poly.pdbx_strand_id
1 'polypeptide(L)'
;ENASTTANGSGSPRTIRCDHNRYLKGLATLADTIHKQKTLAGLQINHAGRFAHVSEPVAPSAVPAFGKSPRALTKREITTIQKQFAKAALRVKKAGFDLVELHGGTGYLLAQFVSPRTNKRSDAYGGLIENRIKFPLEVLKRVKDTVGDFPVGYRFLVDEWLPDGLKESESIFLAK
;
A
#
# COMPACT_ATOMS: atom_id res chain seq x y z
N GLU A 1 0.02 -2.28 13.75
CA GLU A 1 -0.20 -0.93 13.20
C GLU A 1 0.40 -0.80 11.81
N ASN A 2 -0.13 0.14 11.02
CA ASN A 2 0.37 0.43 9.69
C ASN A 2 1.14 1.75 9.64
N ALA A 3 2.11 1.84 8.72
CA ALA A 3 2.91 3.03 8.50
C ALA A 3 2.73 3.56 7.07
N SER A 4 2.63 4.87 6.92
CA SER A 4 2.48 5.50 5.62
C SER A 4 3.82 5.60 4.87
N THR A 5 3.79 5.21 3.59
CA THR A 5 4.92 5.26 2.65
C THR A 5 5.16 6.65 2.06
N THR A 6 4.20 7.58 2.25
CA THR A 6 4.27 8.96 1.77
C THR A 6 3.53 9.91 2.72
N ALA A 7 3.89 11.19 2.73
CA ALA A 7 3.19 12.20 3.52
C ALA A 7 1.71 12.32 3.13
N ASN A 8 1.46 12.41 1.83
CA ASN A 8 0.12 12.56 1.27
C ASN A 8 -0.66 11.24 1.15
N GLY A 9 -0.07 10.12 1.55
CA GLY A 9 -0.73 8.82 1.64
C GLY A 9 -1.14 8.42 3.06
N SER A 10 -0.96 9.28 4.05
CA SER A 10 -1.39 9.03 5.43
C SER A 10 -2.91 9.00 5.57
N GLY A 11 -3.43 7.97 6.24
CA GLY A 11 -4.86 7.83 6.51
C GLY A 11 -5.35 8.69 7.68
N SER A 12 -4.44 9.19 8.52
CA SER A 12 -4.74 10.11 9.63
C SER A 12 -3.53 10.97 9.98
N PRO A 13 -3.71 12.06 10.74
CA PRO A 13 -2.59 12.88 11.23
C PRO A 13 -1.63 12.14 12.17
N ARG A 14 -2.10 11.05 12.79
CA ARG A 14 -1.35 10.25 13.77
C ARG A 14 -0.79 8.94 13.18
N THR A 15 -0.92 8.72 11.87
CA THR A 15 -0.36 7.53 11.22
C THR A 15 1.16 7.51 11.37
N ILE A 16 1.71 6.37 11.76
CA ILE A 16 3.17 6.14 11.76
C ILE A 16 3.71 6.40 10.36
N ARG A 17 4.92 6.95 10.28
CA ARG A 17 5.54 7.35 9.01
C ARG A 17 6.83 6.56 8.75
N CYS A 18 6.99 6.05 7.53
CA CYS A 18 8.22 5.39 7.08
C CYS A 18 8.75 5.95 5.74
N ASP A 19 8.25 7.13 5.33
CA ASP A 19 8.55 7.78 4.06
C ASP A 19 9.87 8.59 4.06
N HIS A 20 10.46 8.86 5.21
CA HIS A 20 11.69 9.65 5.32
C HIS A 20 12.65 9.08 6.38
N ASN A 21 13.96 9.27 6.17
CA ASN A 21 15.01 8.74 7.07
C ASN A 21 14.94 9.33 8.49
N ARG A 22 14.36 10.51 8.68
CA ARG A 22 14.13 11.11 10.01
C ARG A 22 13.32 10.23 10.96
N TYR A 23 12.52 9.29 10.41
CA TYR A 23 11.70 8.37 11.21
C TYR A 23 12.43 7.08 11.61
N LEU A 24 13.63 6.81 11.05
CA LEU A 24 14.38 5.58 11.33
C LEU A 24 14.62 5.34 12.82
N LYS A 25 15.03 6.38 13.56
CA LYS A 25 15.28 6.24 15.00
C LYS A 25 14.03 5.79 15.77
N GLY A 26 12.87 6.42 15.49
CA GLY A 26 11.60 6.05 16.13
C GLY A 26 11.14 4.64 15.75
N LEU A 27 11.29 4.27 14.47
CA LEU A 27 10.98 2.94 13.97
C LEU A 27 11.88 1.88 14.62
N ALA A 28 13.19 2.14 14.76
CA ALA A 28 14.12 1.25 15.44
C ALA A 28 13.76 1.07 16.92
N THR A 29 13.45 2.16 17.62
CA THR A 29 12.97 2.09 19.01
C THR A 29 11.71 1.22 19.14
N LEU A 30 10.79 1.28 18.16
CA LEU A 30 9.60 0.45 18.15
C LEU A 30 9.94 -1.03 17.96
N ALA A 31 10.78 -1.37 16.98
CA ALA A 31 11.23 -2.74 16.74
C ALA A 31 11.95 -3.31 17.97
N ASP A 32 12.91 -2.56 18.56
CA ASP A 32 13.64 -2.96 19.76
C ASP A 32 12.69 -3.20 20.95
N THR A 33 11.66 -2.37 21.09
CA THR A 33 10.68 -2.51 22.18
C THR A 33 9.86 -3.79 22.04
N ILE A 34 9.51 -4.15 20.81
CA ILE A 34 8.82 -5.42 20.52
C ILE A 34 9.74 -6.61 20.80
N HIS A 35 11.00 -6.55 20.33
CA HIS A 35 11.98 -7.61 20.53
C HIS A 35 12.31 -7.89 22.01
N LYS A 36 12.25 -6.86 22.87
CA LYS A 36 12.40 -7.06 24.34
C LYS A 36 11.33 -8.00 24.91
N GLN A 37 10.21 -8.20 24.23
CA GLN A 37 9.18 -9.16 24.59
C GLN A 37 9.43 -10.56 24.00
N LYS A 38 10.63 -10.83 23.44
CA LYS A 38 11.04 -12.11 22.83
C LYS A 38 10.11 -12.55 21.67
N THR A 39 9.64 -11.60 20.87
CA THR A 39 8.79 -11.83 19.70
C THR A 39 9.30 -11.08 18.47
N LEU A 40 8.86 -11.52 17.29
CA LEU A 40 9.21 -10.88 16.02
C LEU A 40 8.43 -9.57 15.84
N ALA A 41 9.06 -8.60 15.19
CA ALA A 41 8.49 -7.30 14.86
C ALA A 41 8.19 -7.21 13.37
N GLY A 42 6.90 -7.11 13.00
CA GLY A 42 6.46 -6.85 11.63
C GLY A 42 5.87 -5.45 11.50
N LEU A 43 6.14 -4.76 10.39
CA LEU A 43 5.53 -3.47 10.09
C LEU A 43 4.74 -3.53 8.79
N GLN A 44 3.43 -3.26 8.87
CA GLN A 44 2.59 -3.09 7.69
C GLN A 44 2.80 -1.68 7.11
N ILE A 45 3.02 -1.57 5.79
CA ILE A 45 3.17 -0.27 5.10
C ILE A 45 2.03 -0.05 4.10
N ASN A 46 1.59 1.20 4.00
CA ASN A 46 0.43 1.57 3.19
C ASN A 46 0.56 2.91 2.46
N HIS A 47 -0.43 3.15 1.60
CA HIS A 47 -0.85 4.44 1.09
C HIS A 47 -2.38 4.47 1.10
N ALA A 48 -2.99 5.39 1.83
CA ALA A 48 -4.44 5.39 2.03
C ALA A 48 -5.25 5.69 0.76
N GLY A 49 -4.60 6.22 -0.29
CA GLY A 49 -5.28 6.49 -1.56
C GLY A 49 -6.38 7.53 -1.38
N ARG A 50 -7.60 7.24 -1.86
CA ARG A 50 -8.76 8.13 -1.73
C ARG A 50 -9.19 8.44 -0.29
N PHE A 51 -8.70 7.64 0.68
CA PHE A 51 -8.95 7.84 2.11
C PHE A 51 -7.85 8.63 2.81
N ALA A 52 -6.87 9.16 2.06
CA ALA A 52 -5.79 9.94 2.64
C ALA A 52 -6.31 11.21 3.33
N HIS A 53 -5.74 11.52 4.48
CA HIS A 53 -6.09 12.70 5.28
C HIS A 53 -5.37 13.95 4.75
N VAL A 54 -5.72 14.33 3.52
CA VAL A 54 -5.22 15.52 2.81
C VAL A 54 -6.38 16.22 2.10
N SER A 55 -6.15 17.46 1.66
CA SER A 55 -7.16 18.23 0.91
C SER A 55 -7.47 17.60 -0.45
N GLU A 56 -6.45 17.13 -1.14
CA GLU A 56 -6.56 16.49 -2.46
C GLU A 56 -5.96 15.07 -2.43
N PRO A 57 -6.74 14.05 -2.05
CA PRO A 57 -6.30 12.66 -2.10
C PRO A 57 -6.11 12.19 -3.54
N VAL A 58 -5.31 11.13 -3.72
CA VAL A 58 -5.08 10.51 -5.03
C VAL A 58 -5.57 9.06 -5.04
N ALA A 59 -6.01 8.59 -6.20
CA ALA A 59 -6.55 7.23 -6.37
C ALA A 59 -6.31 6.72 -7.80
N PRO A 60 -6.64 5.47 -8.13
CA PRO A 60 -6.65 5.00 -9.52
C PRO A 60 -7.55 5.86 -10.41
N SER A 61 -8.70 6.26 -9.88
CA SER A 61 -9.73 7.05 -10.57
C SER A 61 -10.42 8.01 -9.61
N ALA A 62 -11.08 9.04 -10.13
CA ALA A 62 -11.76 10.07 -9.35
C ALA A 62 -13.10 9.60 -8.76
N VAL A 63 -13.11 8.45 -8.09
CA VAL A 63 -14.29 7.90 -7.42
C VAL A 63 -14.40 8.47 -6.00
N PRO A 64 -15.44 9.26 -5.68
CA PRO A 64 -15.58 9.94 -4.39
C PRO A 64 -15.58 9.01 -3.18
N ALA A 65 -15.09 9.50 -2.05
CA ALA A 65 -15.16 8.83 -0.75
C ALA A 65 -15.18 9.89 0.38
N PHE A 66 -16.02 9.67 1.39
CA PHE A 66 -16.12 10.55 2.57
C PHE A 66 -16.23 12.04 2.23
N GLY A 67 -17.06 12.39 1.24
CA GLY A 67 -17.27 13.77 0.82
C GLY A 67 -16.11 14.40 0.03
N LYS A 68 -15.05 13.65 -0.32
CA LYS A 68 -13.92 14.12 -1.13
C LYS A 68 -13.86 13.38 -2.47
N SER A 69 -13.53 14.10 -3.54
CA SER A 69 -13.21 13.52 -4.83
C SER A 69 -11.69 13.42 -4.98
N PRO A 70 -11.12 12.21 -5.03
CA PRO A 70 -9.69 12.06 -5.25
C PRO A 70 -9.34 12.43 -6.71
N ARG A 71 -8.12 12.89 -6.92
CA ARG A 71 -7.57 13.04 -8.28
C ARG A 71 -7.03 11.67 -8.76
N ALA A 72 -7.29 11.37 -10.04
CA ALA A 72 -6.73 10.17 -10.66
C ALA A 72 -5.21 10.30 -10.84
N LEU A 73 -4.48 9.24 -10.48
CA LEU A 73 -3.03 9.16 -10.64
C LEU A 73 -2.62 9.09 -12.11
N THR A 74 -1.62 9.86 -12.49
CA THR A 74 -0.92 9.71 -13.77
C THR A 74 -0.01 8.48 -13.74
N LYS A 75 0.39 7.95 -14.91
CA LYS A 75 1.35 6.84 -15.00
C LYS A 75 2.71 7.16 -14.35
N ARG A 76 3.15 8.42 -14.43
CA ARG A 76 4.39 8.88 -13.77
C ARG A 76 4.27 8.82 -12.24
N GLU A 77 3.13 9.22 -11.70
CA GLU A 77 2.86 9.15 -10.25
C GLU A 77 2.75 7.71 -9.76
N ILE A 78 2.10 6.82 -10.53
CA ILE A 78 2.05 5.38 -10.25
C ILE A 78 3.48 4.83 -10.08
N THR A 79 4.39 5.11 -11.02
CA THR A 79 5.80 4.71 -10.94
C THR A 79 6.51 5.33 -9.73
N THR A 80 6.19 6.57 -9.39
CA THR A 80 6.76 7.26 -8.22
C THR A 80 6.33 6.59 -6.92
N ILE A 81 5.04 6.25 -6.78
CA ILE A 81 4.50 5.57 -5.59
C ILE A 81 5.11 4.18 -5.43
N GLN A 82 5.31 3.42 -6.50
CA GLN A 82 6.02 2.14 -6.45
C GLN A 82 7.42 2.29 -5.83
N LYS A 83 8.18 3.30 -6.27
CA LYS A 83 9.51 3.61 -5.71
C LYS A 83 9.43 4.02 -4.23
N GLN A 84 8.38 4.71 -3.83
CA GLN A 84 8.16 5.13 -2.44
C GLN A 84 7.88 3.93 -1.54
N PHE A 85 7.06 2.96 -1.97
CA PHE A 85 6.87 1.69 -1.25
C PHE A 85 8.20 0.94 -1.05
N ALA A 86 9.01 0.82 -2.10
CA ALA A 86 10.31 0.15 -2.01
C ALA A 86 11.28 0.85 -1.04
N LYS A 87 11.36 2.19 -1.10
CA LYS A 87 12.17 2.97 -0.17
C LYS A 87 11.66 2.88 1.28
N ALA A 88 10.35 2.82 1.48
CA ALA A 88 9.74 2.64 2.79
C ALA A 88 10.08 1.26 3.36
N ALA A 89 9.92 0.19 2.58
CA ALA A 89 10.29 -1.17 2.97
C ALA A 89 11.78 -1.29 3.34
N LEU A 90 12.67 -0.63 2.58
CA LEU A 90 14.10 -0.58 2.92
C LEU A 90 14.35 0.10 4.27
N ARG A 91 13.57 1.14 4.62
CA ARG A 91 13.67 1.77 5.94
C ARG A 91 13.17 0.86 7.05
N VAL A 92 12.10 0.10 6.81
CA VAL A 92 11.58 -0.91 7.76
C VAL A 92 12.68 -1.93 8.05
N LYS A 93 13.31 -2.50 7.02
CA LYS A 93 14.47 -3.40 7.16
C LYS A 93 15.62 -2.76 7.95
N LYS A 94 16.01 -1.52 7.59
CA LYS A 94 17.10 -0.79 8.27
C LYS A 94 16.78 -0.43 9.73
N ALA A 95 15.51 -0.30 10.08
CA ALA A 95 15.05 -0.05 11.45
C ALA A 95 15.03 -1.30 12.33
N GLY A 96 15.39 -2.47 11.79
CA GLY A 96 15.53 -3.71 12.56
C GLY A 96 14.24 -4.52 12.70
N PHE A 97 13.20 -4.25 11.92
CA PHE A 97 12.05 -5.15 11.84
C PHE A 97 12.43 -6.48 11.18
N ASP A 98 11.67 -7.54 11.47
CA ASP A 98 11.89 -8.89 10.92
C ASP A 98 11.16 -9.13 9.61
N LEU A 99 10.09 -8.36 9.33
CA LEU A 99 9.32 -8.44 8.11
C LEU A 99 8.61 -7.10 7.79
N VAL A 100 8.27 -6.93 6.52
CA VAL A 100 7.37 -5.87 6.07
C VAL A 100 6.14 -6.49 5.41
N GLU A 101 4.94 -5.95 5.68
CA GLU A 101 3.71 -6.35 5.02
C GLU A 101 3.18 -5.20 4.16
N LEU A 102 2.83 -5.49 2.90
CA LEU A 102 2.17 -4.56 2.01
C LEU A 102 0.67 -4.60 2.26
N HIS A 103 0.06 -3.43 2.55
CA HIS A 103 -1.36 -3.35 2.85
C HIS A 103 -2.20 -3.22 1.57
N GLY A 104 -2.60 -4.35 1.00
CA GLY A 104 -3.50 -4.45 -0.15
C GLY A 104 -4.95 -4.80 0.21
N GLY A 105 -5.34 -4.64 1.48
CA GLY A 105 -6.72 -4.85 1.96
C GLY A 105 -7.44 -3.56 2.33
N THR A 106 -8.65 -3.67 2.86
CA THR A 106 -9.48 -2.61 3.48
C THR A 106 -9.68 -1.33 2.64
N GLY A 107 -9.58 -1.42 1.30
CA GLY A 107 -9.88 -0.32 0.40
C GLY A 107 -8.81 0.79 0.33
N TYR A 108 -7.55 0.53 0.75
CA TYR A 108 -6.44 1.44 0.55
C TYR A 108 -5.87 1.35 -0.87
N LEU A 109 -4.86 2.11 -1.23
CA LEU A 109 -4.46 2.36 -2.61
C LEU A 109 -4.20 1.08 -3.42
N LEU A 110 -3.52 0.08 -2.87
CA LEU A 110 -3.27 -1.19 -3.56
C LEU A 110 -4.60 -1.91 -3.88
N ALA A 111 -5.51 -2.00 -2.90
CA ALA A 111 -6.85 -2.56 -3.10
C ALA A 111 -7.70 -1.71 -4.07
N GLN A 112 -7.56 -0.37 -4.02
CA GLN A 112 -8.29 0.52 -4.95
C GLN A 112 -7.93 0.27 -6.41
N PHE A 113 -6.70 -0.16 -6.71
CA PHE A 113 -6.32 -0.54 -8.07
C PHE A 113 -6.94 -1.86 -8.49
N VAL A 114 -7.04 -2.82 -7.58
CA VAL A 114 -7.60 -4.16 -7.87
C VAL A 114 -9.12 -4.13 -8.04
N SER A 115 -9.81 -3.33 -7.23
CA SER A 115 -11.27 -3.25 -7.22
C SER A 115 -11.85 -2.59 -8.49
N PRO A 116 -12.80 -3.24 -9.20
CA PRO A 116 -13.48 -2.63 -10.35
C PRO A 116 -14.39 -1.47 -9.93
N ARG A 117 -14.80 -1.42 -8.65
CA ARG A 117 -15.58 -0.35 -8.07
C ARG A 117 -14.80 0.98 -8.05
N THR A 118 -13.53 0.94 -7.70
CA THR A 118 -12.70 2.13 -7.47
C THR A 118 -11.72 2.41 -8.60
N ASN A 119 -11.43 1.41 -9.44
CA ASN A 119 -10.57 1.54 -10.60
C ASN A 119 -11.40 1.58 -11.89
N LYS A 120 -11.65 2.78 -12.38
CA LYS A 120 -12.37 3.06 -13.64
C LYS A 120 -11.41 3.46 -14.77
N ARG A 121 -10.12 3.06 -14.67
CA ARG A 121 -9.11 3.35 -15.69
C ARG A 121 -9.35 2.53 -16.95
N SER A 122 -8.99 3.11 -18.11
CA SER A 122 -9.00 2.47 -19.43
C SER A 122 -7.60 2.23 -19.99
N ASP A 123 -6.54 2.48 -19.17
CA ASP A 123 -5.15 2.23 -19.55
C ASP A 123 -4.64 0.88 -19.03
N ALA A 124 -3.33 0.65 -19.16
CA ALA A 124 -2.67 -0.58 -18.74
C ALA A 124 -2.77 -0.92 -17.22
N TYR A 125 -3.44 -0.10 -16.43
CA TYR A 125 -3.68 -0.31 -15.00
C TYR A 125 -5.17 -0.45 -14.66
N GLY A 126 -6.06 -0.61 -15.65
CA GLY A 126 -7.51 -0.71 -15.44
C GLY A 126 -8.21 -1.63 -16.42
N GLY A 127 -9.53 -1.77 -16.29
CA GLY A 127 -10.33 -2.69 -17.10
C GLY A 127 -10.25 -4.13 -16.60
N LEU A 128 -9.66 -5.03 -17.36
CA LEU A 128 -9.52 -6.45 -17.02
C LEU A 128 -8.71 -6.65 -15.74
N ILE A 129 -8.95 -7.77 -15.03
CA ILE A 129 -8.28 -8.05 -13.74
C ILE A 129 -6.76 -8.07 -13.90
N GLU A 130 -6.23 -8.59 -14.99
CA GLU A 130 -4.79 -8.66 -15.27
C GLU A 130 -4.15 -7.26 -15.28
N ASN A 131 -4.85 -6.25 -15.75
CA ASN A 131 -4.40 -4.86 -15.72
C ASN A 131 -4.56 -4.24 -14.34
N ARG A 132 -5.64 -4.55 -13.62
CA ARG A 132 -5.93 -4.00 -12.30
C ARG A 132 -4.94 -4.50 -11.23
N ILE A 133 -4.49 -5.75 -11.33
CA ILE A 133 -3.47 -6.32 -10.42
C ILE A 133 -2.05 -5.87 -10.76
N LYS A 134 -1.81 -5.28 -11.91
CA LYS A 134 -0.48 -4.88 -12.38
C LYS A 134 0.23 -3.94 -11.39
N PHE A 135 -0.45 -2.90 -10.91
CA PHE A 135 0.15 -1.96 -9.98
C PHE A 135 0.59 -2.62 -8.66
N PRO A 136 -0.25 -3.37 -7.94
CA PRO A 136 0.19 -4.05 -6.72
C PRO A 136 1.30 -5.08 -6.95
N LEU A 137 1.29 -5.80 -8.07
CA LEU A 137 2.37 -6.74 -8.41
C LEU A 137 3.69 -6.03 -8.71
N GLU A 138 3.66 -4.90 -9.43
CA GLU A 138 4.83 -4.07 -9.66
C GLU A 138 5.39 -3.46 -8.35
N VAL A 139 4.51 -3.08 -7.40
CA VAL A 139 4.93 -2.66 -6.05
C VAL A 139 5.62 -3.81 -5.33
N LEU A 140 4.99 -5.00 -5.28
CA LEU A 140 5.54 -6.18 -4.62
C LEU A 140 6.92 -6.55 -5.20
N LYS A 141 7.00 -6.64 -6.53
CA LYS A 141 8.26 -6.94 -7.22
C LYS A 141 9.35 -5.93 -6.85
N ARG A 142 9.06 -4.63 -6.95
CA ARG A 142 10.02 -3.57 -6.66
C ARG A 142 10.46 -3.57 -5.19
N VAL A 143 9.55 -3.87 -4.27
CA VAL A 143 9.89 -4.04 -2.85
C VAL A 143 10.84 -5.20 -2.68
N LYS A 144 10.52 -6.40 -3.18
CA LYS A 144 11.39 -7.60 -3.12
C LYS A 144 12.76 -7.33 -3.74
N ASP A 145 12.82 -6.75 -4.93
CA ASP A 145 14.09 -6.39 -5.58
C ASP A 145 14.94 -5.42 -4.72
N THR A 146 14.31 -4.58 -3.91
CA THR A 146 14.98 -3.57 -3.08
C THR A 146 15.46 -4.12 -1.74
N VAL A 147 14.69 -5.03 -1.12
CA VAL A 147 15.00 -5.55 0.22
C VAL A 147 15.70 -6.92 0.20
N GLY A 148 15.78 -7.58 -0.96
CA GLY A 148 16.41 -8.91 -1.13
C GLY A 148 15.70 -9.98 -0.30
N ASP A 149 16.46 -10.75 0.49
CA ASP A 149 15.95 -11.88 1.29
C ASP A 149 15.10 -11.47 2.50
N PHE A 150 14.89 -10.17 2.71
CA PHE A 150 14.04 -9.70 3.80
C PHE A 150 12.59 -10.14 3.57
N PRO A 151 11.90 -10.74 4.57
CA PRO A 151 10.54 -11.24 4.43
C PRO A 151 9.55 -10.14 4.04
N VAL A 152 8.77 -10.40 2.99
CA VAL A 152 7.74 -9.49 2.48
C VAL A 152 6.41 -10.22 2.45
N GLY A 153 5.46 -9.78 3.27
CA GLY A 153 4.07 -10.22 3.23
C GLY A 153 3.21 -9.32 2.34
N TYR A 154 2.12 -9.85 1.85
CA TYR A 154 1.09 -9.08 1.15
C TYR A 154 -0.29 -9.43 1.72
N ARG A 155 -0.94 -8.46 2.36
CA ARG A 155 -2.33 -8.58 2.79
C ARG A 155 -3.24 -8.11 1.68
N PHE A 156 -4.17 -8.94 1.23
CA PHE A 156 -5.14 -8.58 0.20
C PHE A 156 -6.58 -8.89 0.65
N LEU A 157 -7.54 -8.31 -0.05
CA LEU A 157 -8.96 -8.52 0.15
C LEU A 157 -9.45 -9.59 -0.83
N VAL A 158 -10.16 -10.59 -0.33
CA VAL A 158 -10.69 -11.68 -1.16
C VAL A 158 -11.99 -11.27 -1.86
N ASP A 159 -12.92 -10.65 -1.13
CA ASP A 159 -14.20 -10.15 -1.66
C ASP A 159 -14.57 -8.83 -0.96
N GLU A 160 -15.09 -7.87 -1.69
CA GLU A 160 -15.57 -6.60 -1.13
C GLU A 160 -17.01 -6.68 -0.60
N TRP A 161 -17.73 -7.80 -0.84
CA TRP A 161 -19.14 -8.00 -0.48
C TRP A 161 -20.09 -6.94 -1.06
N LEU A 162 -19.69 -6.34 -2.17
CA LEU A 162 -20.44 -5.31 -2.90
C LEU A 162 -20.77 -5.81 -4.31
N PRO A 163 -21.93 -5.48 -4.88
CA PRO A 163 -22.32 -5.94 -6.22
C PRO A 163 -21.32 -5.61 -7.31
N ASP A 164 -20.74 -4.40 -7.26
CA ASP A 164 -19.77 -3.85 -8.21
C ASP A 164 -18.31 -3.90 -7.70
N GLY A 165 -18.07 -4.61 -6.60
CA GLY A 165 -16.76 -4.77 -5.95
C GLY A 165 -15.96 -5.96 -6.48
N LEU A 166 -14.74 -6.07 -5.98
CA LEU A 166 -13.85 -7.21 -6.21
C LEU A 166 -14.51 -8.50 -5.73
N LYS A 167 -14.37 -9.57 -6.50
CA LYS A 167 -14.89 -10.91 -6.21
C LYS A 167 -13.77 -11.91 -5.97
N GLU A 168 -14.06 -12.96 -5.22
CA GLU A 168 -13.14 -14.08 -4.94
C GLU A 168 -12.51 -14.64 -6.22
N SER A 169 -13.31 -14.85 -7.26
CA SER A 169 -12.84 -15.34 -8.56
C SER A 169 -11.75 -14.45 -9.20
N GLU A 170 -11.78 -13.14 -8.93
CA GLU A 170 -10.77 -12.20 -9.40
C GLU A 170 -9.55 -12.16 -8.45
N SER A 171 -9.77 -12.28 -7.14
CA SER A 171 -8.71 -12.25 -6.13
C SER A 171 -7.73 -13.41 -6.27
N ILE A 172 -8.17 -14.54 -6.78
CA ILE A 172 -7.34 -15.71 -7.11
C ILE A 172 -6.21 -15.35 -8.11
N PHE A 173 -6.45 -14.41 -9.04
CA PHE A 173 -5.41 -13.95 -9.97
C PHE A 173 -4.28 -13.18 -9.26
N LEU A 174 -4.62 -12.45 -8.19
CA LEU A 174 -3.61 -11.74 -7.39
C LEU A 174 -2.83 -12.69 -6.47
N ALA A 175 -3.44 -13.79 -6.04
CA ALA A 175 -2.84 -14.75 -5.11
C ALA A 175 -1.87 -15.75 -5.78
N LYS A 176 -1.97 -15.93 -7.10
CA LYS A 176 -1.07 -16.76 -7.93
C LYS A 176 0.20 -16.02 -8.32
#